data_7eb47a11300b7e4da0d01bf68c58dfa2
#
_entry.id   7eb47a11300b7e4da0d01bf68c58dfa2
#
_cell.length_a   1.000
_cell.length_b   1.000
_cell.length_c   1.000
_cell.angle_alpha   90.00
_cell.angle_beta   90.00
_cell.angle_gamma   90.00
#
_symmetry.space_group_name_H-M   'P 1'
#
loop_
_entity.id
_entity.type
_entity.pdbx_description
1 polymer ?
#
loop_
_entity_poly.entity_id
_entity_poly.type
_entity_poly.pdbx_seq_one_letter_code
_entity_poly.pdbx_strand_id
1 'polypeptide(L)'
;MGEEMSDDNKQLKAQEPWIGARGRIAVIIPSTNIGVEYDCQHLIPPGVSWHFCRFYIEQPDLSSDDMFMSFIEAIRHTIPDALRDAMTCEPSQIMMGMSAETFWGGLEGNTEFTERLRDVVGPEIGITTGASALDAALKAFGAKKVAALTPYQPIGDKQVHRFLEETGYEVSKVVGLKCDTATSIAHTPPSEVIDVILNQLDGN
;
A
#
# COMPACT_ATOMS: atom_id res chain seq x y z
N MET A 1 2.72 -55.39 31.53
CA MET A 1 3.96 -54.63 31.49
C MET A 1 3.70 -53.51 30.46
N GLY A 2 3.11 -52.44 30.94
CA GLY A 2 2.80 -51.24 30.11
C GLY A 2 4.01 -50.33 30.21
N GLU A 3 4.62 -50.05 29.08
CA GLU A 3 5.62 -48.99 28.97
C GLU A 3 4.92 -47.64 29.10
N GLU A 4 5.17 -46.93 30.17
CA GLU A 4 4.90 -45.50 30.30
C GLU A 4 5.71 -44.76 29.21
N MET A 5 5.02 -44.29 28.20
CA MET A 5 5.62 -43.31 27.25
C MET A 5 6.00 -42.07 28.04
N SER A 6 7.28 -41.76 28.06
CA SER A 6 7.88 -40.63 28.75
C SER A 6 7.25 -39.30 28.29
N ASP A 7 7.05 -38.41 29.26
CA ASP A 7 6.46 -37.08 29.17
C ASP A 7 7.31 -36.06 28.36
N ASP A 8 8.42 -36.53 27.76
CA ASP A 8 9.38 -35.72 27.00
C ASP A 8 8.88 -35.24 25.61
N ASN A 9 7.69 -35.63 25.20
CA ASN A 9 7.13 -35.25 23.90
C ASN A 9 6.16 -34.06 24.00
N LYS A 10 6.03 -33.40 25.15
CA LYS A 10 5.12 -32.27 25.38
C LYS A 10 5.75 -30.88 25.26
N GLN A 11 7.02 -30.78 24.94
CA GLN A 11 7.66 -29.53 24.59
C GLN A 11 8.12 -29.54 23.12
N LEU A 12 7.20 -29.72 22.21
CA LEU A 12 7.37 -29.08 20.91
C LEU A 12 7.38 -27.58 21.22
N LYS A 13 8.56 -27.03 21.47
CA LYS A 13 8.78 -25.57 21.40
C LYS A 13 8.08 -25.10 20.15
N ALA A 14 7.21 -24.09 20.26
CA ALA A 14 6.65 -23.42 19.12
C ALA A 14 7.83 -23.13 18.21
N GLN A 15 7.97 -23.92 17.13
CA GLN A 15 9.07 -23.74 16.20
C GLN A 15 8.91 -22.34 15.64
N GLU A 16 9.98 -21.56 15.68
CA GLU A 16 9.97 -20.28 14.96
C GLU A 16 9.47 -20.54 13.54
N PRO A 17 8.55 -19.71 13.03
CA PRO A 17 7.94 -19.98 11.75
C PRO A 17 9.04 -20.06 10.69
N TRP A 18 9.09 -21.18 9.99
CA TRP A 18 10.08 -21.40 8.91
C TRP A 18 9.89 -20.41 7.74
N ILE A 19 8.63 -20.11 7.42
CA ILE A 19 8.26 -19.16 6.39
C ILE A 19 7.99 -17.80 7.05
N GLY A 20 8.66 -16.77 6.58
CA GLY A 20 8.51 -15.42 7.14
C GLY A 20 8.97 -15.34 8.61
N ALA A 21 10.12 -15.92 8.94
CA ALA A 21 10.67 -15.94 10.30
C ALA A 21 10.85 -14.53 10.90
N ARG A 22 11.07 -13.52 10.08
CA ARG A 22 11.16 -12.10 10.48
C ARG A 22 9.87 -11.33 10.28
N GLY A 23 8.92 -11.85 9.54
CA GLY A 23 7.61 -11.25 9.31
C GLY A 23 6.89 -11.83 8.11
N ARG A 24 5.62 -12.08 8.27
CA ARG A 24 4.68 -12.36 7.19
C ARG A 24 3.92 -11.07 6.90
N ILE A 25 4.05 -10.55 5.69
CA ILE A 25 3.39 -9.31 5.28
C ILE A 25 2.28 -9.66 4.31
N ALA A 26 1.04 -9.41 4.69
CA ALA A 26 -0.08 -9.51 3.78
C ALA A 26 -0.23 -8.20 2.99
N VAL A 27 -0.22 -8.32 1.67
CA VAL A 27 -0.30 -7.19 0.74
C VAL A 27 -1.69 -7.16 0.12
N ILE A 28 -2.45 -6.13 0.42
CA ILE A 28 -3.81 -5.96 -0.07
C ILE A 28 -3.77 -5.09 -1.33
N ILE A 29 -4.13 -5.67 -2.46
CA ILE A 29 -4.04 -5.01 -3.77
C ILE A 29 -5.35 -5.11 -4.57
N PRO A 30 -5.67 -4.10 -5.39
CA PRO A 30 -6.76 -4.23 -6.38
C PRO A 30 -6.53 -5.40 -7.32
N SER A 31 -7.58 -6.07 -7.76
CA SER A 31 -7.48 -7.20 -8.72
C SER A 31 -6.81 -6.81 -10.04
N THR A 32 -6.89 -5.55 -10.42
CA THR A 32 -6.27 -4.98 -11.64
C THR A 32 -4.82 -4.53 -11.45
N ASN A 33 -4.31 -4.50 -10.20
CA ASN A 33 -2.94 -4.06 -9.94
C ASN A 33 -1.95 -5.19 -10.24
N ILE A 34 -1.06 -4.96 -11.20
CA ILE A 34 0.00 -5.90 -11.59
C ILE A 34 1.41 -5.38 -11.23
N GLY A 35 1.54 -4.13 -10.81
CA GLY A 35 2.83 -3.52 -10.51
C GLY A 35 3.34 -3.85 -9.12
N VAL A 36 2.50 -3.71 -8.09
CA VAL A 36 2.94 -3.86 -6.68
C VAL A 36 3.48 -5.27 -6.40
N GLU A 37 2.80 -6.31 -6.90
CA GLU A 37 3.30 -7.68 -6.72
C GLU A 37 4.62 -7.90 -7.46
N TYR A 38 4.74 -7.39 -8.68
CA TYR A 38 5.97 -7.43 -9.44
C TYR A 38 7.13 -6.75 -8.69
N ASP A 39 6.92 -5.55 -8.17
CA ASP A 39 7.94 -4.81 -7.43
C ASP A 39 8.33 -5.51 -6.12
N CYS A 40 7.34 -6.01 -5.37
CA CYS A 40 7.59 -6.75 -4.13
C CYS A 40 8.46 -8.00 -4.35
N GLN A 41 8.30 -8.70 -5.47
CA GLN A 41 9.12 -9.87 -5.80
C GLN A 41 10.60 -9.52 -5.98
N HIS A 42 10.92 -8.28 -6.35
CA HIS A 42 12.29 -7.78 -6.49
C HIS A 42 12.85 -7.18 -5.17
N LEU A 43 11.99 -6.97 -4.18
CA LEU A 43 12.32 -6.30 -2.92
C LEU A 43 12.10 -7.22 -1.71
N ILE A 44 12.43 -8.52 -1.81
CA ILE A 44 12.21 -9.47 -0.72
C ILE A 44 13.38 -9.41 0.28
N PRO A 45 13.17 -8.84 1.50
CA PRO A 45 14.19 -8.91 2.53
C PRO A 45 14.35 -10.34 3.05
N PRO A 46 15.56 -10.79 3.36
CA PRO A 46 15.77 -12.13 3.93
C PRO A 46 14.90 -12.38 5.17
N GLY A 47 14.19 -13.51 5.21
CA GLY A 47 13.32 -13.90 6.31
C GLY A 47 11.94 -13.24 6.33
N VAL A 48 11.61 -12.41 5.33
CA VAL A 48 10.26 -11.85 5.12
C VAL A 48 9.56 -12.62 4.01
N SER A 49 8.26 -12.81 4.14
CA SER A 49 7.42 -13.38 3.08
C SER A 49 6.24 -12.46 2.75
N TRP A 50 5.94 -12.38 1.45
CA TRP A 50 4.81 -11.62 0.91
C TRP A 50 3.63 -12.54 0.67
N HIS A 51 2.43 -12.13 1.09
CA HIS A 51 1.17 -12.85 0.92
C HIS A 51 0.16 -11.90 0.28
N PHE A 52 -0.11 -12.07 -1.02
CA PHE A 52 -0.95 -11.16 -1.79
C PHE A 52 -2.41 -11.56 -1.72
N CYS A 53 -3.25 -10.66 -1.24
CA CYS A 53 -4.70 -10.78 -1.23
C CYS A 53 -5.30 -9.68 -2.11
N ARG A 54 -6.13 -10.09 -3.06
CA ARG A 54 -6.71 -9.19 -4.04
C ARG A 54 -8.16 -8.89 -3.69
N PHE A 55 -8.52 -7.61 -3.65
CA PHE A 55 -9.93 -7.25 -3.66
C PHE A 55 -10.38 -7.00 -5.10
N TYR A 56 -11.57 -7.50 -5.41
CA TYR A 56 -12.12 -7.37 -6.75
C TYR A 56 -12.50 -5.93 -7.03
N ILE A 57 -12.08 -5.45 -8.19
CA ILE A 57 -12.62 -4.28 -8.84
C ILE A 57 -12.85 -4.60 -10.32
N GLU A 58 -13.93 -4.11 -10.88
CA GLU A 58 -14.06 -4.04 -12.33
C GLU A 58 -13.05 -3.01 -12.84
N GLN A 59 -12.54 -3.19 -14.08
CA GLN A 59 -11.59 -2.24 -14.65
C GLN A 59 -12.23 -0.83 -14.67
N PRO A 60 -11.76 0.10 -13.85
CA PRO A 60 -12.39 1.40 -13.75
C PRO A 60 -12.02 2.28 -14.94
N ASP A 61 -12.94 3.11 -15.34
CA ASP A 61 -12.64 4.31 -16.12
C ASP A 61 -12.13 5.40 -15.15
N LEU A 62 -10.90 5.82 -15.32
CA LEU A 62 -10.26 6.86 -14.49
C LEU A 62 -10.03 8.16 -15.28
N SER A 63 -10.71 8.33 -16.40
CA SER A 63 -10.49 9.43 -17.37
C SER A 63 -10.97 10.80 -16.89
N SER A 64 -11.76 10.87 -15.82
CA SER A 64 -12.26 12.11 -15.23
C SER A 64 -12.25 12.09 -13.70
N ASP A 65 -12.34 13.27 -13.10
CA ASP A 65 -12.44 13.43 -11.64
C ASP A 65 -13.68 12.71 -11.08
N ASP A 66 -14.84 12.78 -11.74
CA ASP A 66 -16.08 12.14 -11.29
C ASP A 66 -15.98 10.61 -11.33
N MET A 67 -15.39 10.06 -12.39
CA MET A 67 -15.16 8.62 -12.53
C MET A 67 -14.15 8.13 -11.48
N PHE A 68 -13.11 8.91 -11.24
CA PHE A 68 -12.13 8.62 -10.20
C PHE A 68 -12.76 8.60 -8.80
N MET A 69 -13.65 9.56 -8.49
CA MET A 69 -14.40 9.58 -7.22
C MET A 69 -15.27 8.35 -7.04
N SER A 70 -16.05 8.00 -8.08
CA SER A 70 -16.91 6.81 -8.05
C SER A 70 -16.10 5.53 -7.81
N PHE A 71 -14.91 5.44 -8.39
CA PHE A 71 -13.98 4.34 -8.15
C PHE A 71 -13.53 4.28 -6.69
N ILE A 72 -13.10 5.39 -6.09
CA ILE A 72 -12.68 5.46 -4.68
C ILE A 72 -13.81 5.01 -3.74
N GLU A 73 -15.04 5.40 -4.01
CA GLU A 73 -16.19 4.96 -3.20
C GLU A 73 -16.46 3.46 -3.33
N ALA A 74 -16.40 2.93 -4.55
CA ALA A 74 -16.70 1.52 -4.82
C ALA A 74 -15.71 0.57 -4.12
N ILE A 75 -14.41 0.89 -4.09
CA ILE A 75 -13.39 0.00 -3.50
C ILE A 75 -13.51 -0.14 -1.99
N ARG A 76 -14.07 0.86 -1.29
CA ARG A 76 -14.23 0.83 0.18
C ARG A 76 -15.03 -0.36 0.67
N HIS A 77 -15.95 -0.88 -0.16
CA HIS A 77 -16.80 -2.00 0.18
C HIS A 77 -16.15 -3.37 -0.04
N THR A 78 -15.09 -3.45 -0.86
CA THR A 78 -14.44 -4.72 -1.21
C THR A 78 -13.18 -5.01 -0.38
N ILE A 79 -12.58 -4.00 0.22
CA ILE A 79 -11.37 -4.12 1.05
C ILE A 79 -11.58 -5.03 2.27
N PRO A 80 -12.68 -4.94 3.05
CA PRO A 80 -12.85 -5.76 4.25
C PRO A 80 -12.80 -7.27 3.99
N ASP A 81 -13.34 -7.73 2.87
CA ASP A 81 -13.31 -9.16 2.52
C ASP A 81 -11.87 -9.63 2.23
N ALA A 82 -11.10 -8.86 1.48
CA ALA A 82 -9.70 -9.17 1.23
C ALA A 82 -8.85 -9.14 2.51
N LEU A 83 -9.13 -8.23 3.44
CA LEU A 83 -8.47 -8.19 4.75
C LEU A 83 -8.79 -9.45 5.57
N ARG A 84 -10.05 -9.85 5.63
CA ARG A 84 -10.47 -11.08 6.33
C ARG A 84 -9.72 -12.30 5.76
N ASP A 85 -9.63 -12.41 4.43
CA ASP A 85 -8.92 -13.51 3.78
C ASP A 85 -7.42 -13.44 4.08
N ALA A 86 -6.83 -12.24 4.05
CA ALA A 86 -5.42 -12.01 4.39
C ALA A 86 -5.07 -12.43 5.83
N MET A 87 -5.97 -12.23 6.77
CA MET A 87 -5.74 -12.61 8.18
C MET A 87 -5.58 -14.11 8.38
N THR A 88 -6.06 -14.95 7.44
CA THR A 88 -5.91 -16.41 7.54
C THR A 88 -4.47 -16.89 7.37
N CYS A 89 -3.56 -16.09 6.82
CA CYS A 89 -2.13 -16.42 6.77
C CYS A 89 -1.34 -15.95 8.01
N GLU A 90 -2.03 -15.49 9.05
CA GLU A 90 -1.45 -14.99 10.30
C GLU A 90 -0.33 -13.96 10.06
N PRO A 91 -0.61 -12.85 9.36
CA PRO A 91 0.40 -11.85 9.07
C PRO A 91 0.77 -11.07 10.33
N SER A 92 2.01 -10.60 10.39
CA SER A 92 2.44 -9.62 11.40
C SER A 92 2.20 -8.17 10.95
N GLN A 93 2.00 -7.97 9.65
CA GLN A 93 1.87 -6.66 9.01
C GLN A 93 0.90 -6.74 7.83
N ILE A 94 0.04 -5.74 7.71
CA ILE A 94 -0.74 -5.46 6.50
C ILE A 94 -0.07 -4.31 5.75
N MET A 95 0.10 -4.47 4.44
CA MET A 95 0.52 -3.41 3.54
C MET A 95 -0.59 -3.16 2.51
N MET A 96 -1.08 -1.92 2.46
CA MET A 96 -2.02 -1.49 1.42
C MET A 96 -1.26 -1.17 0.13
N GLY A 97 -1.31 -2.09 -0.82
CA GLY A 97 -0.69 -1.94 -2.14
C GLY A 97 -1.57 -1.15 -3.12
N MET A 98 -2.24 -0.13 -2.62
CA MET A 98 -3.00 0.85 -3.36
C MET A 98 -2.85 2.20 -2.67
N SER A 99 -2.42 3.21 -3.40
CA SER A 99 -2.09 4.50 -2.80
C SER A 99 -3.23 5.52 -2.85
N ALA A 100 -4.08 5.51 -3.88
CA ALA A 100 -5.07 6.57 -4.10
C ALA A 100 -5.96 6.84 -2.89
N GLU A 101 -6.62 5.81 -2.33
CA GLU A 101 -7.47 5.95 -1.14
C GLU A 101 -6.68 6.40 0.08
N THR A 102 -5.40 6.04 0.19
CA THR A 102 -4.59 6.35 1.36
C THR A 102 -4.20 7.82 1.47
N PHE A 103 -4.27 8.58 0.38
CA PHE A 103 -4.09 10.04 0.37
C PHE A 103 -5.40 10.81 0.51
N TRP A 104 -6.54 10.12 0.38
CA TRP A 104 -7.84 10.77 0.33
C TRP A 104 -8.20 11.42 1.67
N GLY A 105 -8.56 12.71 1.65
CA GLY A 105 -8.83 13.48 2.86
C GLY A 105 -7.57 13.98 3.59
N GLY A 106 -6.39 13.89 2.98
CA GLY A 106 -5.13 14.32 3.59
C GLY A 106 -4.70 13.45 4.77
N LEU A 107 -4.07 14.03 5.76
CA LEU A 107 -3.56 13.32 6.94
C LEU A 107 -4.69 12.73 7.80
N GLU A 108 -5.77 13.48 8.00
CA GLU A 108 -6.95 13.02 8.74
C GLU A 108 -7.58 11.81 8.03
N GLY A 109 -7.83 11.91 6.72
CA GLY A 109 -8.40 10.82 5.93
C GLY A 109 -7.52 9.56 5.93
N ASN A 110 -6.19 9.69 5.88
CA ASN A 110 -5.29 8.55 6.05
C ASN A 110 -5.41 7.90 7.43
N THR A 111 -5.56 8.70 8.47
CA THR A 111 -5.76 8.20 9.83
C THR A 111 -7.07 7.42 9.93
N GLU A 112 -8.18 7.99 9.48
CA GLU A 112 -9.49 7.33 9.46
C GLU A 112 -9.48 6.04 8.64
N PHE A 113 -8.82 6.07 7.48
CA PHE A 113 -8.66 4.87 6.66
C PHE A 113 -7.90 3.78 7.40
N THR A 114 -6.79 4.12 8.05
CA THR A 114 -5.98 3.18 8.83
C THR A 114 -6.77 2.60 10.01
N GLU A 115 -7.61 3.41 10.68
CA GLU A 115 -8.47 2.95 11.77
C GLU A 115 -9.53 1.97 11.28
N ARG A 116 -10.17 2.24 10.14
CA ARG A 116 -11.09 1.27 9.51
C ARG A 116 -10.44 -0.08 9.20
N LEU A 117 -9.17 -0.08 8.74
CA LEU A 117 -8.43 -1.33 8.54
C LEU A 117 -8.18 -2.02 9.88
N ARG A 118 -7.80 -1.25 10.91
CA ARG A 118 -7.53 -1.76 12.26
C ARG A 118 -8.74 -2.41 12.91
N ASP A 119 -9.93 -1.87 12.68
CA ASP A 119 -11.19 -2.46 13.17
C ASP A 119 -11.41 -3.89 12.63
N VAL A 120 -10.87 -4.19 11.45
CA VAL A 120 -10.97 -5.53 10.84
C VAL A 120 -9.87 -6.47 11.33
N VAL A 121 -8.61 -5.97 11.39
CA VAL A 121 -7.44 -6.83 11.64
C VAL A 121 -7.00 -6.89 13.10
N GLY A 122 -7.48 -5.99 13.94
CA GLY A 122 -7.13 -5.89 15.36
C GLY A 122 -5.89 -5.03 15.65
N PRO A 123 -5.67 -4.69 16.93
CA PRO A 123 -4.66 -3.73 17.35
C PRO A 123 -3.21 -4.26 17.25
N GLU A 124 -3.01 -5.57 17.27
CA GLU A 124 -1.68 -6.20 17.29
C GLU A 124 -1.02 -6.25 15.90
N ILE A 125 -1.79 -6.04 14.84
CA ILE A 125 -1.29 -6.11 13.47
C ILE A 125 -0.77 -4.75 13.04
N GLY A 126 0.45 -4.70 12.55
CA GLY A 126 0.98 -3.50 11.94
C GLY A 126 0.25 -3.15 10.64
N ILE A 127 0.04 -1.87 10.36
CA ILE A 127 -0.60 -1.40 9.12
C ILE A 127 0.29 -0.36 8.47
N THR A 128 0.61 -0.59 7.21
CA THR A 128 1.34 0.37 6.36
C THR A 128 0.46 0.74 5.17
N THR A 129 0.18 2.02 5.01
CA THR A 129 -0.48 2.59 3.83
C THR A 129 0.54 3.20 2.87
N GLY A 130 0.17 3.44 1.62
CA GLY A 130 1.04 4.14 0.67
C GLY A 130 1.45 5.53 1.17
N ALA A 131 0.51 6.26 1.76
CA ALA A 131 0.76 7.59 2.32
C ALA A 131 1.72 7.54 3.53
N SER A 132 1.51 6.63 4.48
CA SER A 132 2.39 6.48 5.64
C SER A 132 3.79 5.98 5.27
N ALA A 133 3.90 5.10 4.25
CA ALA A 133 5.18 4.63 3.74
C ALA A 133 5.96 5.77 3.05
N LEU A 134 5.27 6.61 2.27
CA LEU A 134 5.88 7.80 1.65
C LEU A 134 6.45 8.74 2.71
N ASP A 135 5.66 9.09 3.73
CA ASP A 135 6.09 9.95 4.83
C ASP A 135 7.32 9.36 5.56
N ALA A 136 7.29 8.06 5.87
CA ALA A 136 8.42 7.38 6.50
C ALA A 136 9.70 7.44 5.63
N ALA A 137 9.57 7.24 4.32
CA ALA A 137 10.69 7.34 3.39
C ALA A 137 11.25 8.77 3.32
N LEU A 138 10.39 9.77 3.18
CA LEU A 138 10.80 11.18 3.13
C LEU A 138 11.51 11.62 4.42
N LYS A 139 11.02 11.17 5.58
CA LYS A 139 11.68 11.39 6.88
C LYS A 139 13.05 10.74 6.95
N ALA A 140 13.17 9.49 6.46
CA ALA A 140 14.45 8.79 6.43
C ALA A 140 15.50 9.49 5.55
N PHE A 141 15.10 10.12 4.46
CA PHE A 141 15.95 10.96 3.61
C PHE A 141 16.17 12.37 4.16
N GLY A 142 15.50 12.77 5.24
CA GLY A 142 15.56 14.12 5.77
C GLY A 142 14.96 15.18 4.84
N ALA A 143 14.06 14.79 3.95
CA ALA A 143 13.43 15.69 2.99
C ALA A 143 12.64 16.80 3.69
N LYS A 144 12.69 18.01 3.16
CA LYS A 144 11.93 19.19 3.64
C LYS A 144 11.08 19.77 2.53
N LYS A 145 11.61 19.76 1.31
CA LYS A 145 10.97 20.23 0.11
C LYS A 145 10.84 19.05 -0.85
N VAL A 146 9.67 18.87 -1.43
CA VAL A 146 9.33 17.74 -2.28
C VAL A 146 8.61 18.19 -3.55
N ALA A 147 8.81 17.41 -4.61
CA ALA A 147 7.96 17.40 -5.77
C ALA A 147 7.42 15.98 -5.93
N ALA A 148 6.19 15.83 -6.41
CA ALA A 148 5.57 14.53 -6.56
C ALA A 148 5.11 14.29 -8.01
N LEU A 149 5.32 13.06 -8.50
CA LEU A 149 4.73 12.53 -9.71
C LEU A 149 3.68 11.49 -9.32
N THR A 150 2.50 11.59 -9.89
CA THR A 150 1.38 10.69 -9.61
C THR A 150 0.82 10.11 -10.91
N PRO A 151 0.10 9.01 -10.88
CA PRO A 151 -0.66 8.53 -12.03
C PRO A 151 -2.05 9.19 -12.15
N TYR A 152 -2.41 10.10 -11.24
CA TYR A 152 -3.78 10.51 -10.99
C TYR A 152 -4.30 11.62 -11.91
N GLN A 153 -5.62 11.79 -11.88
CA GLN A 153 -6.31 12.98 -12.35
C GLN A 153 -6.10 14.14 -11.36
N PRO A 154 -6.39 15.39 -11.75
CA PRO A 154 -6.14 16.59 -10.93
C PRO A 154 -6.75 16.53 -9.52
N ILE A 155 -7.88 15.84 -9.34
CA ILE A 155 -8.50 15.66 -8.02
C ILE A 155 -7.63 14.81 -7.09
N GLY A 156 -7.02 13.73 -7.61
CA GLY A 156 -6.08 12.89 -6.87
C GLY A 156 -4.78 13.64 -6.53
N ASP A 157 -4.25 14.41 -7.48
CA ASP A 157 -3.06 15.25 -7.27
C ASP A 157 -3.24 16.23 -6.11
N LYS A 158 -4.43 16.83 -5.99
CA LYS A 158 -4.78 17.71 -4.86
C LYS A 158 -4.74 16.98 -3.53
N GLN A 159 -5.16 15.71 -3.48
CA GLN A 159 -5.11 14.93 -2.24
C GLN A 159 -3.67 14.62 -1.83
N VAL A 160 -2.81 14.26 -2.78
CA VAL A 160 -1.39 14.05 -2.51
C VAL A 160 -0.72 15.33 -2.03
N HIS A 161 -0.98 16.45 -2.69
CA HIS A 161 -0.48 17.77 -2.28
C HIS A 161 -0.90 18.11 -0.84
N ARG A 162 -2.20 17.99 -0.56
CA ARG A 162 -2.77 18.23 0.76
C ARG A 162 -2.12 17.37 1.83
N PHE A 163 -1.99 16.06 1.60
CA PHE A 163 -1.36 15.14 2.54
C PHE A 163 0.08 15.56 2.86
N LEU A 164 0.87 15.88 1.84
CA LEU A 164 2.27 16.28 2.01
C LEU A 164 2.40 17.60 2.78
N GLU A 165 1.56 18.60 2.51
CA GLU A 165 1.55 19.86 3.26
C GLU A 165 1.14 19.64 4.72
N GLU A 166 0.05 18.90 4.97
CA GLU A 166 -0.44 18.61 6.32
C GLU A 166 0.56 17.78 7.13
N THR A 167 1.42 17.01 6.46
CA THR A 167 2.51 16.24 7.08
C THR A 167 3.77 17.10 7.33
N GLY A 168 3.79 18.34 6.81
CA GLY A 168 4.82 19.34 7.10
C GLY A 168 5.91 19.49 6.03
N TYR A 169 5.68 19.02 4.80
CA TYR A 169 6.60 19.23 3.69
C TYR A 169 6.26 20.51 2.91
N GLU A 170 7.29 21.19 2.41
CA GLU A 170 7.13 22.21 1.37
C GLU A 170 6.92 21.49 0.02
N VAL A 171 5.74 21.61 -0.55
CA VAL A 171 5.42 20.98 -1.82
C VAL A 171 5.63 21.97 -2.95
N SER A 172 6.70 21.76 -3.73
CA SER A 172 7.01 22.66 -4.87
C SER A 172 6.10 22.40 -6.05
N LYS A 173 5.75 21.15 -6.31
CA LYS A 173 4.91 20.77 -7.45
C LYS A 173 4.35 19.36 -7.29
N VAL A 174 3.15 19.14 -7.81
CA VAL A 174 2.59 17.79 -8.08
C VAL A 174 2.23 17.73 -9.56
N VAL A 175 2.66 16.67 -10.24
CA VAL A 175 2.39 16.42 -11.65
C VAL A 175 1.68 15.08 -11.78
N GLY A 176 0.48 15.07 -12.36
CA GLY A 176 -0.28 13.85 -12.66
C GLY A 176 -0.08 13.39 -14.08
N LEU A 177 0.20 12.10 -14.27
CA LEU A 177 0.26 11.46 -15.60
C LEU A 177 -1.14 11.27 -16.21
N LYS A 178 -2.19 11.41 -15.41
CA LYS A 178 -3.61 11.29 -15.82
C LYS A 178 -3.91 9.95 -16.50
N CYS A 179 -3.38 8.86 -15.94
CA CYS A 179 -3.67 7.52 -16.43
C CYS A 179 -5.19 7.26 -16.42
N ASP A 180 -5.72 6.75 -17.52
CA ASP A 180 -7.15 6.56 -17.74
C ASP A 180 -7.69 5.23 -17.27
N THR A 181 -6.80 4.26 -16.95
CA THR A 181 -7.17 2.95 -16.41
C THR A 181 -6.21 2.49 -15.32
N ALA A 182 -6.65 1.56 -14.48
CA ALA A 182 -5.80 1.00 -13.43
C ALA A 182 -4.58 0.23 -13.99
N THR A 183 -4.73 -0.41 -15.15
CA THR A 183 -3.63 -1.14 -15.80
C THR A 183 -2.67 -0.22 -16.54
N SER A 184 -3.12 0.92 -17.09
CA SER A 184 -2.23 1.89 -17.74
C SER A 184 -1.21 2.48 -16.75
N ILE A 185 -1.55 2.58 -15.47
CA ILE A 185 -0.62 2.97 -14.41
C ILE A 185 0.62 2.06 -14.40
N ALA A 186 0.40 0.75 -14.38
CA ALA A 186 1.50 -0.22 -14.35
C ALA A 186 2.27 -0.33 -15.68
N HIS A 187 1.65 0.10 -16.78
CA HIS A 187 2.26 0.08 -18.11
C HIS A 187 2.95 1.41 -18.50
N THR A 188 2.96 2.40 -17.61
CA THR A 188 3.70 3.64 -17.84
C THR A 188 5.20 3.32 -18.00
N PRO A 189 5.81 3.63 -19.15
CA PRO A 189 7.21 3.29 -19.37
C PRO A 189 8.14 4.05 -18.41
N PRO A 190 9.20 3.43 -17.87
CA PRO A 190 10.19 4.13 -17.05
C PRO A 190 10.79 5.35 -17.72
N SER A 191 10.96 5.35 -19.05
CA SER A 191 11.43 6.51 -19.80
C SER A 191 10.50 7.71 -19.69
N GLU A 192 9.20 7.50 -19.73
CA GLU A 192 8.21 8.57 -19.56
C GLU A 192 8.26 9.17 -18.16
N VAL A 193 8.36 8.31 -17.14
CA VAL A 193 8.53 8.73 -15.74
C VAL A 193 9.80 9.59 -15.59
N ILE A 194 10.92 9.14 -16.14
CA ILE A 194 12.20 9.87 -16.13
C ILE A 194 12.07 11.21 -16.84
N ASP A 195 11.47 11.24 -18.03
CA ASP A 195 11.30 12.47 -18.81
C ASP A 195 10.46 13.50 -18.05
N VAL A 196 9.39 13.09 -17.38
CA VAL A 196 8.58 14.00 -16.56
C VAL A 196 9.37 14.50 -15.35
N ILE A 197 10.13 13.64 -14.68
CA ILE A 197 10.96 14.04 -13.54
C ILE A 197 11.97 15.10 -13.98
N LEU A 198 12.73 14.84 -15.04
CA LEU A 198 13.79 15.74 -15.50
C LEU A 198 13.26 17.05 -16.10
N ASN A 199 12.13 17.01 -16.81
CA ASN A 199 11.63 18.20 -17.53
C ASN A 199 10.59 19.00 -16.77
N GLN A 200 9.91 18.39 -15.79
CA GLN A 200 8.79 19.04 -15.10
C GLN A 200 8.97 19.13 -13.58
N LEU A 201 9.71 18.21 -12.97
CA LEU A 201 9.90 18.17 -11.51
C LEU A 201 11.32 18.59 -11.10
N ASP A 202 12.28 18.55 -12.01
CA ASP A 202 13.65 19.00 -11.71
C ASP A 202 13.61 20.46 -11.25
N GLY A 203 13.99 20.64 -9.98
CA GLY A 203 13.67 21.85 -9.26
C GLY A 203 14.59 22.99 -9.62
N ASN A 204 14.01 24.03 -10.11
CA ASN A 204 14.54 25.35 -9.92
C ASN A 204 14.12 25.92 -8.57
#